data_9d24c6074237115cce3f70bc87132619
#
_entry.id   9d24c6074237115cce3f70bc87132619
#
_cell.length_a   1.000
_cell.length_b   1.000
_cell.length_c   1.000
_cell.angle_alpha   90.00
_cell.angle_beta   90.00
_cell.angle_gamma   90.00
#
_symmetry.space_group_name_H-M   'P 1'
#
loop_
_entity.id
_entity.type
_entity.pdbx_description
1 polymer ?
#
loop_
_entity_poly.entity_id
_entity_poly.type
_entity_poly.pdbx_seq_one_letter_code
_entity_poly.pdbx_strand_id
1 'polypeptide(L)'
;MNMSGAYDLEPLMEDKKFDLVDCRDIEGKEFICSEEAQKELSARIRAFSPEGIHFLDSGNYHYLTKLWTDRLIAPFSLILIDHHTDIRREAFYGMLTCGNWVRVMLETNPNLKKVIIIGPTESQRSSIDTAYRSKVRFISEESLLTEDGWKGFYNVHLKDPVYISIDKDVLDEGSAITDWDQGVVTLSDLLRLLDIIFKNEKVIGMDICGEYSGAYDLIKAQKAGLLNEETNGEILEEVARDALS
;
A
#
# COMPACT_ATOMS: atom_id res chain seq x y z
N MET A 1 -10.66 6.22 -0.60
CA MET A 1 -10.82 6.99 -1.86
C MET A 1 -11.46 6.06 -2.89
N ASN A 2 -12.63 6.40 -3.44
CA ASN A 2 -13.28 5.58 -4.47
C ASN A 2 -12.84 6.06 -5.85
N MET A 3 -11.99 5.27 -6.52
CA MET A 3 -11.37 5.60 -7.79
C MET A 3 -12.05 4.87 -8.96
N SER A 4 -12.40 3.60 -8.77
CA SER A 4 -12.96 2.71 -9.80
C SER A 4 -14.43 2.34 -9.55
N GLY A 5 -14.88 2.41 -8.29
CA GLY A 5 -16.16 1.87 -7.85
C GLY A 5 -16.03 0.48 -7.21
N ALA A 6 -14.80 0.00 -6.94
CA ALA A 6 -14.58 -1.31 -6.32
C ALA A 6 -15.34 -1.44 -4.98
N TYR A 7 -15.37 -0.37 -4.20
CA TYR A 7 -16.05 -0.33 -2.89
C TYR A 7 -17.58 -0.34 -2.97
N ASP A 8 -18.19 -0.17 -4.14
CA ASP A 8 -19.65 -0.24 -4.27
C ASP A 8 -20.19 -1.65 -3.93
N LEU A 9 -19.32 -2.66 -3.82
CA LEU A 9 -19.63 -4.04 -3.45
C LEU A 9 -19.17 -4.42 -2.03
N GLU A 10 -18.68 -3.47 -1.26
CA GLU A 10 -18.15 -3.69 0.09
C GLU A 10 -18.97 -2.92 1.14
N PRO A 11 -19.93 -3.59 1.83
CA PRO A 11 -20.77 -2.97 2.87
C PRO A 11 -19.97 -2.31 4.00
N LEU A 12 -18.76 -2.79 4.32
CA LEU A 12 -17.89 -2.18 5.33
C LEU A 12 -17.62 -0.69 5.02
N MET A 13 -17.52 -0.34 3.75
CA MET A 13 -17.24 1.04 3.31
C MET A 13 -18.46 1.96 3.41
N GLU A 14 -19.66 1.40 3.65
CA GLU A 14 -20.87 2.17 3.96
C GLU A 14 -20.96 2.59 5.43
N ASP A 15 -20.09 2.06 6.31
CA ASP A 15 -20.07 2.44 7.73
C ASP A 15 -19.73 3.94 7.83
N LYS A 16 -20.53 4.67 8.61
CA LYS A 16 -20.37 6.11 8.89
C LYS A 16 -19.04 6.49 9.56
N LYS A 17 -18.22 5.51 9.92
CA LYS A 17 -16.87 5.73 10.44
C LYS A 17 -15.88 6.13 9.33
N PHE A 18 -16.23 5.90 8.05
CA PHE A 18 -15.38 6.23 6.92
C PHE A 18 -15.88 7.47 6.18
N ASP A 19 -14.95 8.34 5.83
CA ASP A 19 -15.20 9.44 4.92
C ASP A 19 -14.94 8.96 3.49
N LEU A 20 -15.97 8.83 2.68
CA LEU A 20 -15.85 8.43 1.28
C LEU A 20 -15.46 9.63 0.42
N VAL A 21 -14.27 9.60 -0.16
CA VAL A 21 -13.80 10.58 -1.15
C VAL A 21 -14.01 9.99 -2.55
N ASP A 22 -15.07 10.43 -3.23
CA ASP A 22 -15.36 10.00 -4.61
C ASP A 22 -14.42 10.71 -5.59
N CYS A 23 -13.66 9.94 -6.35
CA CYS A 23 -12.68 10.39 -7.33
C CYS A 23 -12.92 9.78 -8.71
N ARG A 24 -14.07 9.14 -8.94
CA ARG A 24 -14.39 8.43 -10.19
C ARG A 24 -14.42 9.33 -11.41
N ASP A 25 -14.77 10.59 -11.22
CA ASP A 25 -14.86 11.63 -12.26
C ASP A 25 -13.52 12.23 -12.70
N ILE A 26 -12.42 11.91 -12.01
CA ILE A 26 -11.10 12.43 -12.36
C ILE A 26 -10.53 11.63 -13.54
N GLU A 27 -10.18 12.32 -14.62
CA GLU A 27 -9.52 11.72 -15.79
C GLU A 27 -8.00 11.63 -15.61
N GLY A 28 -7.36 10.72 -16.36
CA GLY A 28 -5.90 10.58 -16.39
C GLY A 28 -5.27 10.06 -15.09
N LYS A 29 -6.03 9.27 -14.33
CA LYS A 29 -5.63 8.73 -13.03
C LYS A 29 -5.27 7.22 -13.05
N GLU A 30 -5.67 6.48 -14.11
CA GLU A 30 -5.53 5.02 -14.12
C GLU A 30 -4.12 4.59 -14.54
N PHE A 31 -3.45 3.75 -13.74
CA PHE A 31 -2.05 3.30 -13.87
C PHE A 31 -1.03 4.42 -13.87
N ILE A 32 -1.24 5.44 -14.70
CA ILE A 32 -0.42 6.65 -14.85
C ILE A 32 -1.23 7.83 -14.34
N CYS A 33 -0.67 8.57 -13.39
CA CYS A 33 -1.30 9.75 -12.84
C CYS A 33 -0.78 11.00 -13.54
N SER A 34 -1.60 11.61 -14.39
CA SER A 34 -1.25 12.88 -15.06
C SER A 34 -1.01 14.00 -14.03
N GLU A 35 -0.31 15.05 -14.43
CA GLU A 35 -0.09 16.19 -13.52
C GLU A 35 -1.42 16.86 -13.10
N GLU A 36 -2.39 16.90 -14.01
CA GLU A 36 -3.73 17.40 -13.74
C GLU A 36 -4.45 16.55 -12.72
N ALA A 37 -4.42 15.20 -12.89
CA ALA A 37 -5.00 14.26 -11.94
C ALA A 37 -4.33 14.35 -10.57
N GLN A 38 -2.99 14.48 -10.50
CA GLN A 38 -2.27 14.66 -9.23
C GLN A 38 -2.72 15.93 -8.49
N LYS A 39 -2.92 17.04 -9.20
CA LYS A 39 -3.41 18.30 -8.60
C LYS A 39 -4.83 18.15 -8.06
N GLU A 40 -5.71 17.52 -8.82
CA GLU A 40 -7.11 17.33 -8.42
C GLU A 40 -7.25 16.35 -7.26
N LEU A 41 -6.58 15.20 -7.31
CA LEU A 41 -6.54 14.23 -6.21
C LEU A 41 -5.98 14.87 -4.94
N SER A 42 -4.86 15.60 -5.04
CA SER A 42 -4.27 16.32 -3.90
C SER A 42 -5.23 17.36 -3.30
N ALA A 43 -6.03 18.03 -4.15
CA ALA A 43 -7.04 18.97 -3.67
C ALA A 43 -8.17 18.26 -2.90
N ARG A 44 -8.63 17.08 -3.38
CA ARG A 44 -9.69 16.31 -2.73
C ARG A 44 -9.29 15.78 -1.37
N ILE A 45 -8.04 15.31 -1.20
CA ILE A 45 -7.56 14.79 0.09
C ILE A 45 -7.11 15.89 1.05
N ARG A 46 -7.06 17.14 0.63
CA ARG A 46 -6.48 18.25 1.41
C ARG A 46 -7.13 18.46 2.79
N ALA A 47 -8.43 18.19 2.90
CA ALA A 47 -9.18 18.37 4.15
C ALA A 47 -8.94 17.26 5.17
N PHE A 48 -8.38 16.12 4.76
CA PHE A 48 -8.18 14.95 5.59
C PHE A 48 -6.75 14.89 6.11
N SER A 49 -6.53 14.26 7.27
CA SER A 49 -5.19 14.04 7.81
C SER A 49 -4.40 13.05 6.94
N PRO A 50 -3.09 13.23 6.74
CA PRO A 50 -2.22 12.18 6.22
C PRO A 50 -1.95 11.07 7.25
N GLU A 51 -2.26 11.31 8.53
CA GLU A 51 -2.24 10.31 9.59
C GLU A 51 -3.58 9.60 9.67
N GLY A 52 -3.58 8.31 9.97
CA GLY A 52 -4.78 7.49 10.01
C GLY A 52 -4.76 6.35 8.99
N ILE A 53 -5.92 5.82 8.63
CA ILE A 53 -6.07 4.69 7.71
C ILE A 53 -6.75 5.18 6.43
N HIS A 54 -6.13 4.92 5.28
CA HIS A 54 -6.65 5.32 3.98
C HIS A 54 -6.85 4.09 3.08
N PHE A 55 -8.05 3.90 2.58
CA PHE A 55 -8.33 2.90 1.55
C PHE A 55 -8.19 3.54 0.16
N LEU A 56 -7.36 2.96 -0.71
CA LEU A 56 -6.91 3.57 -1.97
C LEU A 56 -7.47 2.90 -3.23
N ASP A 57 -8.46 1.97 -3.08
CA ASP A 57 -9.06 1.24 -4.19
C ASP A 57 -8.09 0.17 -4.79
N SER A 58 -8.07 -0.03 -6.08
CA SER A 58 -7.21 -0.99 -6.77
C SER A 58 -5.72 -0.60 -6.73
N GLY A 59 -4.82 -1.58 -6.86
CA GLY A 59 -3.38 -1.37 -7.03
C GLY A 59 -3.01 -0.46 -8.20
N ASN A 60 -3.93 -0.26 -9.17
CA ASN A 60 -3.77 0.73 -10.25
C ASN A 60 -3.54 2.15 -9.72
N TYR A 61 -3.96 2.43 -8.48
CA TYR A 61 -3.90 3.74 -7.85
C TYR A 61 -2.91 3.78 -6.67
N HIS A 62 -2.03 2.79 -6.51
CA HIS A 62 -1.09 2.70 -5.39
C HIS A 62 -0.19 3.95 -5.26
N TYR A 63 0.05 4.70 -6.34
CA TYR A 63 0.74 5.99 -6.30
C TYR A 63 0.08 7.02 -5.37
N LEU A 64 -1.19 6.82 -4.95
CA LEU A 64 -1.86 7.70 -3.98
C LEU A 64 -1.13 7.76 -2.64
N THR A 65 -0.45 6.68 -2.23
CA THR A 65 0.44 6.68 -1.06
C THR A 65 1.42 7.84 -1.08
N LYS A 66 2.00 8.13 -2.27
CA LYS A 66 2.87 9.31 -2.42
C LYS A 66 2.13 10.60 -2.14
N LEU A 67 0.90 10.78 -2.68
CA LEU A 67 0.14 12.02 -2.49
C LEU A 67 -0.25 12.23 -1.02
N TRP A 68 -0.54 11.16 -0.28
CA TRP A 68 -0.78 11.22 1.16
C TRP A 68 0.48 11.57 1.94
N THR A 69 1.58 10.84 1.70
CA THR A 69 2.83 10.97 2.44
C THR A 69 3.63 12.22 2.11
N ASP A 70 3.46 12.83 0.93
CA ASP A 70 4.05 14.14 0.61
C ASP A 70 3.56 15.27 1.54
N ARG A 71 2.47 15.04 2.27
CA ARG A 71 1.90 15.99 3.23
C ARG A 71 2.47 15.82 4.64
N LEU A 72 3.27 14.77 4.88
CA LEU A 72 4.00 14.59 6.14
C LEU A 72 5.17 15.57 6.20
N ILE A 73 5.17 16.44 7.20
CA ILE A 73 6.16 17.51 7.34
C ILE A 73 7.39 17.11 8.19
N ALA A 74 7.29 15.98 8.89
CA ALA A 74 8.37 15.42 9.72
C ALA A 74 9.05 14.23 9.01
N PRO A 75 10.31 13.90 9.38
CA PRO A 75 10.96 12.68 8.90
C PRO A 75 10.17 11.43 9.21
N PHE A 76 10.08 10.52 8.23
CA PHE A 76 9.42 9.24 8.37
C PHE A 76 10.11 8.14 7.55
N SER A 77 9.78 6.89 7.84
CA SER A 77 10.15 5.71 7.07
C SER A 77 8.91 5.06 6.48
N LEU A 78 9.02 4.44 5.31
CA LEU A 78 7.95 3.71 4.65
C LEU A 78 8.17 2.21 4.84
N ILE A 79 7.14 1.48 5.25
CA ILE A 79 7.06 0.03 5.11
C ILE A 79 6.02 -0.26 4.03
N LEU A 80 6.48 -0.78 2.90
CA LEU A 80 5.67 -1.24 1.79
C LEU A 80 5.53 -2.75 1.88
N ILE A 81 4.29 -3.24 1.95
CA ILE A 81 3.93 -4.67 1.93
C ILE A 81 3.17 -4.90 0.63
N ASP A 82 3.80 -5.57 -0.35
CA ASP A 82 3.35 -5.58 -1.74
C ASP A 82 4.05 -6.72 -2.49
N HIS A 83 3.39 -7.34 -3.46
CA HIS A 83 4.03 -8.31 -4.36
C HIS A 83 4.99 -7.65 -5.35
N HIS A 84 4.87 -6.33 -5.55
CA HIS A 84 5.69 -5.51 -6.44
C HIS A 84 6.64 -4.61 -5.66
N THR A 85 7.68 -4.12 -6.31
CA THR A 85 8.65 -3.20 -5.66
C THR A 85 8.28 -1.74 -5.80
N ASP A 86 7.43 -1.41 -6.74
CA ASP A 86 6.98 -0.05 -7.11
C ASP A 86 8.11 0.99 -7.25
N ILE A 87 9.30 0.47 -7.63
CA ILE A 87 10.53 1.27 -7.79
C ILE A 87 11.03 1.24 -9.25
N ARG A 88 10.17 0.84 -10.19
CA ARG A 88 10.54 0.71 -11.60
C ARG A 88 11.08 2.02 -12.17
N ARG A 89 11.96 1.90 -13.16
CA ARG A 89 12.39 3.03 -13.96
C ARG A 89 11.45 3.16 -15.16
N GLU A 90 10.70 4.25 -15.20
CA GLU A 90 9.82 4.53 -16.33
C GLU A 90 10.61 4.99 -17.56
N ALA A 91 10.05 4.68 -18.75
CA ALA A 91 10.65 5.10 -20.02
C ALA A 91 10.61 6.63 -20.21
N PHE A 92 9.65 7.31 -19.60
CA PHE A 92 9.50 8.76 -19.66
C PHE A 92 9.75 9.39 -18.30
N TYR A 93 10.69 10.31 -18.24
CA TYR A 93 11.08 11.00 -17.01
C TYR A 93 9.92 11.85 -16.47
N GLY A 94 9.70 11.74 -15.17
CA GLY A 94 8.74 12.59 -14.45
C GLY A 94 7.29 12.08 -14.40
N MET A 95 6.97 10.94 -15.03
CA MET A 95 5.63 10.34 -14.90
C MET A 95 5.48 9.63 -13.54
N LEU A 96 4.36 9.86 -12.88
CA LEU A 96 3.97 9.11 -11.68
C LEU A 96 3.07 7.94 -12.09
N THR A 97 3.43 6.73 -11.70
CA THR A 97 2.68 5.49 -12.02
C THR A 97 2.53 4.62 -10.78
N CYS A 98 1.61 3.66 -10.81
CA CYS A 98 1.48 2.65 -9.76
C CYS A 98 2.77 1.85 -9.56
N GLY A 99 3.58 1.63 -10.60
CA GLY A 99 4.82 0.83 -10.51
C GLY A 99 6.09 1.64 -10.23
N ASN A 100 6.05 2.97 -10.06
CA ASN A 100 7.26 3.78 -9.84
C ASN A 100 7.18 4.75 -8.66
N TRP A 101 6.06 4.84 -7.98
CA TRP A 101 5.83 5.88 -6.97
C TRP A 101 6.84 5.86 -5.82
N VAL A 102 7.32 4.68 -5.41
CA VAL A 102 8.40 4.55 -4.40
C VAL A 102 9.69 5.22 -4.89
N ARG A 103 10.04 5.00 -6.16
CA ARG A 103 11.21 5.66 -6.78
C ARG A 103 11.04 7.18 -6.76
N VAL A 104 9.88 7.66 -7.21
CA VAL A 104 9.60 9.11 -7.23
C VAL A 104 9.68 9.69 -5.83
N MET A 105 9.18 9.00 -4.80
CA MET A 105 9.32 9.43 -3.40
C MET A 105 10.77 9.49 -2.96
N LEU A 106 11.59 8.47 -3.27
CA LEU A 106 13.02 8.44 -2.93
C LEU A 106 13.79 9.61 -3.56
N GLU A 107 13.35 10.07 -4.73
CA GLU A 107 13.95 11.16 -5.49
C GLU A 107 13.46 12.55 -5.04
N THR A 108 12.20 12.66 -4.60
CA THR A 108 11.54 13.97 -4.44
C THR A 108 11.14 14.31 -3.00
N ASN A 109 10.93 13.30 -2.12
CA ASN A 109 10.48 13.56 -0.76
C ASN A 109 11.67 13.63 0.24
N PRO A 110 12.06 14.81 0.73
CA PRO A 110 13.20 14.96 1.64
C PRO A 110 12.96 14.38 3.04
N ASN A 111 11.67 14.15 3.41
CA ASN A 111 11.29 13.60 4.70
C ASN A 111 11.35 12.08 4.72
N LEU A 112 11.34 11.39 3.57
CA LEU A 112 11.49 9.94 3.47
C LEU A 112 12.93 9.51 3.78
N LYS A 113 13.14 8.79 4.89
CA LYS A 113 14.46 8.38 5.38
C LYS A 113 14.83 6.96 4.96
N LYS A 114 13.92 6.01 5.13
CA LYS A 114 14.11 4.59 4.79
C LYS A 114 12.86 4.05 4.12
N VAL A 115 13.04 3.02 3.31
CA VAL A 115 11.96 2.21 2.75
C VAL A 115 12.28 0.74 3.05
N ILE A 116 11.31 0.03 3.59
CA ILE A 116 11.35 -1.44 3.71
C ILE A 116 10.31 -1.99 2.75
N ILE A 117 10.73 -2.81 1.80
CA ILE A 117 9.85 -3.47 0.84
C ILE A 117 9.76 -4.94 1.24
N ILE A 118 8.54 -5.43 1.47
CA ILE A 118 8.24 -6.78 1.97
C ILE A 118 7.25 -7.43 1.00
N GLY A 119 7.56 -8.62 0.50
CA GLY A 119 6.63 -9.44 -0.28
C GLY A 119 7.01 -9.72 -1.74
N PRO A 120 7.82 -8.88 -2.43
CA PRO A 120 8.21 -9.23 -3.79
C PRO A 120 9.10 -10.47 -3.83
N THR A 121 9.13 -11.16 -4.98
CA THR A 121 10.04 -12.30 -5.17
C THR A 121 11.50 -11.86 -5.12
N GLU A 122 12.41 -12.77 -4.73
CA GLU A 122 13.85 -12.48 -4.72
C GLU A 122 14.37 -12.02 -6.09
N SER A 123 13.76 -12.48 -7.18
CA SER A 123 14.13 -12.07 -8.53
C SER A 123 13.91 -10.58 -8.79
N GLN A 124 12.94 -9.97 -8.14
CA GLN A 124 12.61 -8.54 -8.26
C GLN A 124 13.59 -7.62 -7.51
N ARG A 125 14.45 -8.16 -6.64
CA ARG A 125 15.52 -7.40 -5.95
C ARG A 125 16.40 -6.62 -6.94
N SER A 126 16.59 -7.15 -8.15
CA SER A 126 17.38 -6.51 -9.19
C SER A 126 16.77 -5.21 -9.72
N SER A 127 15.48 -4.96 -9.51
CA SER A 127 14.83 -3.70 -9.90
C SER A 127 15.25 -2.51 -9.03
N ILE A 128 15.83 -2.78 -7.86
CA ILE A 128 16.30 -1.74 -6.94
C ILE A 128 17.67 -1.23 -7.43
N ASP A 129 17.68 0.01 -7.92
CA ASP A 129 18.91 0.68 -8.35
C ASP A 129 19.93 0.74 -7.20
N THR A 130 21.20 0.56 -7.54
CA THR A 130 22.32 0.63 -6.59
C THR A 130 22.34 1.95 -5.79
N ALA A 131 21.89 3.05 -6.41
CA ALA A 131 21.80 4.37 -5.78
C ALA A 131 20.86 4.38 -4.54
N TYR A 132 19.88 3.49 -4.47
CA TYR A 132 18.90 3.44 -3.36
C TYR A 132 19.21 2.38 -2.32
N ARG A 133 20.20 1.50 -2.52
CA ARG A 133 20.54 0.39 -1.61
C ARG A 133 20.82 0.81 -0.17
N SER A 134 21.27 2.03 0.05
CA SER A 134 21.49 2.55 1.41
C SER A 134 20.20 2.98 2.11
N LYS A 135 19.14 3.27 1.34
CA LYS A 135 17.84 3.70 1.84
C LYS A 135 16.79 2.58 1.83
N VAL A 136 16.94 1.58 0.93
CA VAL A 136 15.95 0.51 0.72
C VAL A 136 16.43 -0.78 1.34
N ARG A 137 15.62 -1.38 2.19
CA ARG A 137 15.75 -2.76 2.66
C ARG A 137 14.69 -3.60 1.96
N PHE A 138 15.08 -4.75 1.44
CA PHE A 138 14.22 -5.66 0.70
C PHE A 138 14.12 -6.99 1.46
N ILE A 139 12.88 -7.45 1.64
CA ILE A 139 12.53 -8.73 2.27
C ILE A 139 11.62 -9.45 1.28
N SER A 140 12.10 -10.53 0.70
CA SER A 140 11.33 -11.27 -0.29
C SER A 140 10.26 -12.16 0.34
N GLU A 141 9.24 -12.56 -0.47
CA GLU A 141 8.23 -13.52 -0.03
C GLU A 141 8.85 -14.84 0.38
N GLU A 142 9.92 -15.31 -0.31
CA GLU A 142 10.60 -16.54 0.05
C GLU A 142 11.25 -16.45 1.45
N SER A 143 11.67 -15.26 1.86
CA SER A 143 12.17 -15.02 3.22
C SER A 143 11.08 -15.21 4.26
N LEU A 144 9.82 -14.81 3.95
CA LEU A 144 8.69 -14.97 4.88
C LEU A 144 8.25 -16.44 5.05
N LEU A 145 8.65 -17.32 4.15
CA LEU A 145 8.42 -18.76 4.27
C LEU A 145 9.40 -19.46 5.24
N THR A 146 10.35 -18.73 5.82
CA THR A 146 11.38 -19.29 6.70
C THR A 146 11.43 -18.60 8.06
N GLU A 147 11.74 -19.38 9.12
CA GLU A 147 11.93 -18.80 10.47
C GLU A 147 13.07 -17.78 10.54
N ASP A 148 14.15 -17.99 9.76
CA ASP A 148 15.29 -17.07 9.76
C ASP A 148 14.97 -15.74 9.09
N GLY A 149 14.10 -15.75 8.09
CA GLY A 149 13.56 -14.52 7.49
C GLY A 149 12.72 -13.71 8.49
N TRP A 150 11.85 -14.39 9.25
CA TRP A 150 11.11 -13.75 10.35
C TRP A 150 12.03 -13.17 11.42
N LYS A 151 13.08 -13.90 11.85
CA LYS A 151 14.10 -13.37 12.78
C LYS A 151 14.79 -12.12 12.23
N GLY A 152 15.06 -12.11 10.91
CA GLY A 152 15.61 -10.95 10.23
C GLY A 152 14.69 -9.73 10.29
N PHE A 153 13.38 -9.96 10.24
CA PHE A 153 12.37 -8.91 10.35
C PHE A 153 12.24 -8.37 11.79
N TYR A 154 12.19 -9.24 12.81
CA TYR A 154 12.15 -8.83 14.22
C TYR A 154 13.30 -7.90 14.65
N ASN A 155 14.43 -7.94 13.96
CA ASN A 155 15.60 -7.09 14.24
C ASN A 155 15.60 -5.79 13.42
N VAL A 156 14.50 -5.45 12.74
CA VAL A 156 14.35 -4.15 12.09
C VAL A 156 13.95 -3.13 13.13
N HIS A 157 14.77 -2.12 13.33
CA HIS A 157 14.42 -0.95 14.15
C HIS A 157 14.62 0.31 13.31
N LEU A 158 13.55 1.07 13.17
CA LEU A 158 13.55 2.33 12.47
C LEU A 158 13.66 3.47 13.48
N LYS A 159 14.45 4.48 13.13
CA LYS A 159 14.64 5.66 14.02
C LYS A 159 13.50 6.66 13.89
N ASP A 160 12.92 6.73 12.71
CA ASP A 160 11.88 7.67 12.35
C ASP A 160 10.52 6.98 12.42
N PRO A 161 9.43 7.70 12.70
CA PRO A 161 8.08 7.15 12.65
C PRO A 161 7.78 6.48 11.29
N VAL A 162 6.86 5.54 11.28
CA VAL A 162 6.59 4.66 10.15
C VAL A 162 5.23 4.98 9.53
N TYR A 163 5.20 5.08 8.21
CA TYR A 163 3.99 4.97 7.41
C TYR A 163 3.96 3.59 6.76
N ILE A 164 2.82 2.88 6.87
CA ILE A 164 2.64 1.56 6.30
C ILE A 164 1.82 1.70 5.01
N SER A 165 2.23 1.04 3.93
CA SER A 165 1.44 0.93 2.71
C SER A 165 1.29 -0.54 2.35
N ILE A 166 0.05 -0.99 2.17
CA ILE A 166 -0.30 -2.39 1.90
C ILE A 166 -0.98 -2.45 0.53
N ASP A 167 -0.41 -3.21 -0.41
CA ASP A 167 -1.15 -3.72 -1.55
C ASP A 167 -1.55 -5.17 -1.28
N LYS A 168 -2.87 -5.45 -1.36
CA LYS A 168 -3.39 -6.80 -1.10
C LYS A 168 -2.97 -7.83 -2.15
N ASP A 169 -2.32 -7.40 -3.25
CA ASP A 169 -1.73 -8.34 -4.18
C ASP A 169 -0.53 -9.14 -3.61
N VAL A 170 0.02 -8.70 -2.48
CA VAL A 170 0.98 -9.50 -1.72
C VAL A 170 0.37 -10.81 -1.19
N LEU A 171 -0.95 -10.83 -1.01
CA LEU A 171 -1.68 -11.96 -0.45
C LEU A 171 -1.93 -13.05 -1.50
N ASP A 172 -2.11 -14.26 -1.01
CA ASP A 172 -2.58 -15.37 -1.83
C ASP A 172 -4.05 -15.18 -2.28
N GLU A 173 -4.46 -15.90 -3.32
CA GLU A 173 -5.82 -15.82 -3.88
C GLU A 173 -6.93 -16.33 -2.91
N GLY A 174 -6.55 -16.97 -1.83
CA GLY A 174 -7.45 -17.38 -0.75
C GLY A 174 -7.76 -16.26 0.23
N SER A 175 -6.89 -15.26 0.29
CA SER A 175 -6.94 -14.12 1.23
C SER A 175 -7.42 -12.82 0.58
N ALA A 176 -7.19 -12.63 -0.73
CA ALA A 176 -7.69 -11.47 -1.48
C ALA A 176 -7.88 -11.82 -2.96
N ILE A 177 -8.64 -11.01 -3.69
CA ILE A 177 -8.71 -11.04 -5.15
C ILE A 177 -8.45 -9.64 -5.69
N THR A 178 -7.39 -9.50 -6.48
CA THR A 178 -6.91 -8.21 -6.99
C THR A 178 -6.92 -8.14 -8.51
N ASP A 179 -6.53 -6.99 -9.06
CA ASP A 179 -6.36 -6.79 -10.52
C ASP A 179 -4.99 -7.27 -11.01
N TRP A 180 -4.03 -7.44 -10.10
CA TRP A 180 -2.64 -7.75 -10.41
C TRP A 180 -2.31 -9.22 -10.08
N ASP A 181 -1.17 -9.70 -10.57
CA ASP A 181 -0.59 -10.96 -10.14
C ASP A 181 -0.31 -10.92 -8.63
N GLN A 182 -0.64 -12.02 -7.96
CA GLN A 182 -0.63 -12.10 -6.50
C GLN A 182 0.54 -12.91 -5.98
N GLY A 183 0.97 -12.53 -4.77
CA GLY A 183 1.97 -13.24 -3.99
C GLY A 183 1.42 -14.47 -3.30
N VAL A 184 2.17 -14.93 -2.31
CA VAL A 184 1.89 -16.16 -1.55
C VAL A 184 1.74 -15.91 -0.05
N VAL A 185 1.75 -14.66 0.40
CA VAL A 185 1.59 -14.31 1.81
C VAL A 185 0.16 -14.60 2.24
N THR A 186 -0.03 -15.29 3.36
CA THR A 186 -1.37 -15.52 3.90
C THR A 186 -1.85 -14.30 4.69
N LEU A 187 -3.17 -14.13 4.85
CA LEU A 187 -3.71 -13.09 5.72
C LEU A 187 -3.14 -13.20 7.14
N SER A 188 -2.99 -14.43 7.68
CA SER A 188 -2.38 -14.66 8.99
C SER A 188 -0.95 -14.14 9.08
N ASP A 189 -0.15 -14.29 8.02
CA ASP A 189 1.22 -13.77 7.99
C ASP A 189 1.24 -12.25 7.88
N LEU A 190 0.32 -11.65 7.12
CA LEU A 190 0.15 -10.19 7.07
C LEU A 190 -0.21 -9.63 8.45
N LEU A 191 -1.20 -10.19 9.13
CA LEU A 191 -1.59 -9.75 10.47
C LEU A 191 -0.43 -9.90 11.47
N ARG A 192 0.35 -10.98 11.38
CA ARG A 192 1.58 -11.16 12.18
C ARG A 192 2.63 -10.08 11.87
N LEU A 193 2.80 -9.69 10.60
CA LEU A 193 3.70 -8.58 10.21
C LEU A 193 3.26 -7.28 10.87
N LEU A 194 1.96 -6.98 10.81
CA LEU A 194 1.38 -5.79 11.41
C LEU A 194 1.57 -5.76 12.93
N ASP A 195 1.25 -6.86 13.64
CA ASP A 195 1.47 -7.00 15.08
C ASP A 195 2.93 -6.69 15.47
N ILE A 196 3.89 -7.22 14.71
CA ILE A 196 5.31 -6.95 14.95
C ILE A 196 5.65 -5.47 14.71
N ILE A 197 5.14 -4.89 13.62
CA ILE A 197 5.41 -3.48 13.30
C ILE A 197 4.84 -2.57 14.38
N PHE A 198 3.57 -2.75 14.75
CA PHE A 198 2.91 -1.90 15.76
C PHE A 198 3.58 -2.00 17.12
N LYS A 199 4.06 -3.19 17.53
CA LYS A 199 4.77 -3.39 18.81
C LYS A 199 6.17 -2.76 18.86
N ASN A 200 6.82 -2.61 17.70
CA ASN A 200 8.23 -2.19 17.68
C ASN A 200 8.44 -0.78 17.11
N GLU A 201 7.49 -0.26 16.35
CA GLU A 201 7.64 0.99 15.62
C GLU A 201 6.50 1.97 15.95
N LYS A 202 6.81 3.26 15.86
CA LYS A 202 5.79 4.31 15.98
C LYS A 202 5.09 4.49 14.62
N VAL A 203 3.95 3.86 14.44
CA VAL A 203 3.13 4.03 13.23
C VAL A 203 2.39 5.36 13.28
N ILE A 204 2.46 6.16 12.21
CA ILE A 204 1.82 7.47 12.08
C ILE A 204 0.67 7.49 11.07
N GLY A 205 0.54 6.46 10.28
CA GLY A 205 -0.53 6.31 9.31
C GLY A 205 -0.30 5.08 8.45
N MET A 206 -1.35 4.66 7.76
CA MET A 206 -1.28 3.55 6.81
C MET A 206 -2.27 3.72 5.67
N ASP A 207 -1.98 3.04 4.57
CA ASP A 207 -2.95 2.87 3.51
C ASP A 207 -3.02 1.43 3.03
N ILE A 208 -4.15 1.11 2.38
CA ILE A 208 -4.48 -0.21 1.88
C ILE A 208 -5.05 -0.04 0.48
N CYS A 209 -4.47 -0.73 -0.51
CA CYS A 209 -5.02 -0.86 -1.85
C CYS A 209 -5.12 -2.34 -2.27
N GLY A 210 -5.35 -2.59 -3.55
CA GLY A 210 -5.44 -3.94 -4.10
C GLY A 210 -6.87 -4.46 -4.15
N GLU A 211 -7.87 -3.58 -4.35
CA GLU A 211 -9.22 -4.02 -4.69
C GLU A 211 -9.29 -4.53 -6.13
N TYR A 212 -10.29 -5.36 -6.42
CA TYR A 212 -10.60 -5.79 -7.77
C TYR A 212 -11.56 -4.79 -8.42
N SER A 213 -11.08 -4.05 -9.42
CA SER A 213 -11.85 -3.03 -10.14
C SER A 213 -12.59 -3.54 -11.36
N GLY A 214 -12.48 -4.84 -11.68
CA GLY A 214 -12.93 -5.45 -12.93
C GLY A 214 -14.43 -5.41 -13.17
N ALA A 215 -14.90 -4.41 -13.88
CA ALA A 215 -16.30 -4.22 -14.25
C ALA A 215 -16.85 -5.28 -15.23
N TYR A 216 -16.00 -6.09 -15.84
CA TYR A 216 -16.37 -7.01 -16.92
C TYR A 216 -16.77 -8.42 -16.45
N ASP A 217 -16.41 -8.80 -15.22
CA ASP A 217 -16.77 -10.09 -14.61
C ASP A 217 -17.48 -9.86 -13.28
N LEU A 218 -18.79 -9.73 -13.35
CA LEU A 218 -19.64 -9.46 -12.18
C LEU A 218 -19.56 -10.57 -11.12
N ILE A 219 -19.35 -11.83 -11.54
CA ILE A 219 -19.25 -12.96 -10.60
C ILE A 219 -17.93 -12.85 -9.82
N LYS A 220 -16.82 -12.60 -10.54
CA LYS A 220 -15.52 -12.37 -9.91
C LYS A 220 -15.55 -11.12 -9.06
N ALA A 221 -16.14 -10.02 -9.51
CA ALA A 221 -16.26 -8.77 -8.77
C ALA A 221 -17.03 -8.97 -7.45
N GLN A 222 -18.16 -9.68 -7.46
CA GLN A 222 -18.90 -9.97 -6.23
C GLN A 222 -18.12 -10.86 -5.26
N LYS A 223 -17.43 -11.89 -5.77
CA LYS A 223 -16.56 -12.74 -4.94
C LYS A 223 -15.41 -11.93 -4.35
N ALA A 224 -14.79 -11.08 -5.16
CA ALA A 224 -13.70 -10.21 -4.75
C ALA A 224 -14.14 -9.24 -3.66
N GLY A 225 -15.29 -8.55 -3.84
CA GLY A 225 -15.81 -7.63 -2.83
C GLY A 225 -16.02 -8.30 -1.47
N LEU A 226 -16.64 -9.49 -1.43
CA LEU A 226 -16.85 -10.23 -0.18
C LEU A 226 -15.53 -10.64 0.49
N LEU A 227 -14.57 -11.19 -0.28
CA LEU A 227 -13.30 -11.65 0.27
C LEU A 227 -12.43 -10.47 0.73
N ASN A 228 -12.36 -9.42 -0.09
CA ASN A 228 -11.56 -8.24 0.22
C ASN A 228 -12.13 -7.46 1.40
N GLU A 229 -13.47 -7.41 1.53
CA GLU A 229 -14.15 -6.85 2.71
C GLU A 229 -13.75 -7.58 4.00
N GLU A 230 -13.78 -8.93 3.99
CA GLU A 230 -13.34 -9.74 5.13
C GLU A 230 -11.88 -9.42 5.49
N THR A 231 -11.01 -9.39 4.50
CA THR A 231 -9.59 -9.06 4.69
C THR A 231 -9.38 -7.64 5.21
N ASN A 232 -10.11 -6.65 4.67
CA ASN A 232 -10.08 -5.27 5.16
C ASN A 232 -10.56 -5.19 6.62
N GLY A 233 -11.59 -5.96 6.99
CA GLY A 233 -12.11 -6.05 8.34
C GLY A 233 -11.08 -6.61 9.33
N GLU A 234 -10.42 -7.71 9.00
CA GLU A 234 -9.38 -8.34 9.84
C GLU A 234 -8.17 -7.41 10.03
N ILE A 235 -7.74 -6.70 8.96
CA ILE A 235 -6.66 -5.70 9.07
C ILE A 235 -7.06 -4.57 10.03
N LEU A 236 -8.29 -4.06 9.92
CA LEU A 236 -8.79 -2.99 10.80
C LEU A 236 -8.90 -3.46 12.25
N GLU A 237 -9.31 -4.70 12.50
CA GLU A 237 -9.36 -5.27 13.85
C GLU A 237 -7.96 -5.40 14.46
N GLU A 238 -6.96 -5.80 13.67
CA GLU A 238 -5.57 -5.87 14.15
C GLU A 238 -5.05 -4.49 14.54
N VAL A 239 -5.26 -3.48 13.68
CA VAL A 239 -4.89 -2.08 13.97
C VAL A 239 -5.57 -1.56 15.23
N ALA A 240 -6.86 -1.89 15.43
CA ALA A 240 -7.62 -1.44 16.59
C ALA A 240 -7.11 -2.06 17.90
N ARG A 241 -6.63 -3.32 17.88
CA ARG A 241 -6.03 -3.98 19.06
C ARG A 241 -4.79 -3.24 19.56
N ASP A 242 -3.94 -2.82 18.63
CA ASP A 242 -2.69 -2.13 18.98
C ASP A 242 -2.91 -0.68 19.40
N ALA A 243 -3.92 0.01 18.84
CA ALA A 243 -4.28 1.36 19.25
C ALA A 243 -4.84 1.46 20.69
N LEU A 244 -5.24 0.32 21.28
CA LEU A 244 -5.81 0.22 22.64
C LEU A 244 -4.80 -0.34 23.66
N SER A 245 -3.62 -0.79 23.23
CA SER A 245 -2.54 -1.33 24.07
C SER A 245 -1.50 -0.29 24.41
#